data_5cbfa55b944627f0f107e6f1d75a7a9f
#
_entry.id   5cbfa55b944627f0f107e6f1d75a7a9f
#
_cell.length_a   1.000
_cell.length_b   1.000
_cell.length_c   1.000
_cell.angle_alpha   90.00
_cell.angle_beta   90.00
_cell.angle_gamma   90.00
#
_symmetry.space_group_name_H-M   'P 1'
#
loop_
_entity.id
_entity.type
_entity.pdbx_description
1 polymer ?
#
loop_
_entity_poly.entity_id
_entity_poly.type
_entity_poly.pdbx_seq_one_letter_code
_entity_poly.pdbx_strand_id
1 'polypeptide(L)'
;PGNHNQYVMRVGYMMAKKRYDRKEATQWAIRQFPEYDDVEQVFKSCYDNTSHPQKAKAENGKIPYATVDEIKDFLDGHIKLRFNLITLRYEYLKDKWRILQDRDLNTQWSNMSLTARVSKSDMINVIESDYTPPYNPFTDYLENLPPWQKGDKDYIAELAATVKLKGTPVMPFCEALRKWLVAMIAG
;
A
#
# COMPACT_ATOMS: atom_id res chain seq x y z
N PRO A 1 34.39 -26.59 -0.49
CA PRO A 1 34.69 -25.39 0.32
C PRO A 1 34.07 -24.11 -0.17
N GLY A 2 33.20 -24.05 -1.20
CA GLY A 2 32.69 -22.78 -1.79
C GLY A 2 31.26 -22.38 -1.45
N ASN A 3 30.42 -23.28 -0.93
CA ASN A 3 28.97 -23.00 -0.79
C ASN A 3 28.56 -22.38 0.55
N HIS A 4 29.39 -22.44 1.57
CA HIS A 4 29.03 -22.00 2.92
C HIS A 4 29.03 -20.47 3.05
N ASN A 5 30.00 -19.79 2.47
CA ASN A 5 30.07 -18.33 2.47
C ASN A 5 28.85 -17.67 1.77
N GLN A 6 28.30 -18.35 0.75
CA GLN A 6 27.10 -17.87 0.06
C GLN A 6 25.86 -17.92 0.96
N TYR A 7 25.76 -18.90 1.87
CA TYR A 7 24.63 -18.98 2.80
C TYR A 7 24.66 -17.85 3.83
N VAL A 8 25.81 -17.62 4.45
CA VAL A 8 26.00 -16.50 5.41
C VAL A 8 25.71 -15.15 4.75
N MET A 9 26.20 -14.95 3.51
CA MET A 9 25.89 -13.75 2.72
C MET A 9 24.39 -13.60 2.45
N ARG A 10 23.68 -14.67 2.07
CA ARG A 10 22.23 -14.64 1.84
C ARG A 10 21.47 -14.21 3.09
N VAL A 11 21.83 -14.75 4.25
CA VAL A 11 21.25 -14.39 5.53
C VAL A 11 21.52 -12.92 5.85
N GLY A 12 22.77 -12.46 5.65
CA GLY A 12 23.16 -11.06 5.86
C GLY A 12 22.35 -10.07 4.99
N TYR A 13 22.21 -10.35 3.70
CA TYR A 13 21.40 -9.54 2.80
C TYR A 13 19.91 -9.57 3.17
N MET A 14 19.38 -10.72 3.56
CA MET A 14 17.98 -10.84 4.00
C MET A 14 17.71 -10.01 5.25
N MET A 15 18.60 -10.06 6.24
CA MET A 15 18.47 -9.27 7.48
C MET A 15 18.60 -7.77 7.20
N ALA A 16 19.57 -7.36 6.38
CA ALA A 16 19.75 -5.98 5.96
C ALA A 16 18.52 -5.46 5.19
N LYS A 17 17.97 -6.26 4.27
CA LYS A 17 16.74 -5.91 3.52
C LYS A 17 15.51 -5.77 4.44
N LYS A 18 15.41 -6.59 5.49
CA LYS A 18 14.35 -6.51 6.51
C LYS A 18 14.60 -5.42 7.57
N ARG A 19 15.66 -4.62 7.45
CA ARG A 19 16.03 -3.52 8.34
C ARG A 19 16.26 -3.93 9.80
N TYR A 20 16.75 -5.14 10.05
CA TYR A 20 17.25 -5.51 11.38
C TYR A 20 18.43 -4.61 11.76
N ASP A 21 18.57 -4.30 13.06
CA ASP A 21 19.75 -3.56 13.52
C ASP A 21 21.03 -4.33 13.19
N ARG A 22 22.01 -3.61 12.61
CA ARG A 22 23.25 -4.22 12.14
C ARG A 22 24.03 -4.92 13.23
N LYS A 23 24.14 -4.29 14.41
CA LYS A 23 24.93 -4.83 15.52
C LYS A 23 24.28 -6.10 16.07
N GLU A 24 22.98 -6.06 16.26
CA GLU A 24 22.21 -7.23 16.73
C GLU A 24 22.26 -8.39 15.74
N ALA A 25 22.07 -8.10 14.45
CA ALA A 25 22.14 -9.12 13.40
C ALA A 25 23.54 -9.73 13.28
N THR A 26 24.60 -8.92 13.40
CA THR A 26 25.98 -9.41 13.36
C THR A 26 26.30 -10.29 14.59
N GLN A 27 25.89 -9.86 15.78
CA GLN A 27 26.09 -10.66 17.00
C GLN A 27 25.32 -11.97 16.96
N TRP A 28 24.11 -11.97 16.44
CA TRP A 28 23.32 -13.17 16.22
C TRP A 28 24.05 -14.12 15.25
N ALA A 29 24.55 -13.59 14.13
CA ALA A 29 25.23 -14.41 13.12
C ALA A 29 26.53 -15.03 13.64
N ILE A 30 27.32 -14.31 14.42
CA ILE A 30 28.54 -14.86 15.06
C ILE A 30 28.19 -16.03 15.97
N ARG A 31 27.06 -15.98 16.68
CA ARG A 31 26.61 -17.09 17.54
C ARG A 31 26.07 -18.29 16.74
N GLN A 32 25.47 -18.06 15.59
CA GLN A 32 24.88 -19.11 14.75
C GLN A 32 25.92 -19.81 13.86
N PHE A 33 26.97 -19.11 13.50
CA PHE A 33 28.01 -19.58 12.58
C PHE A 33 29.41 -19.46 13.19
N PRO A 34 29.67 -20.12 14.34
CA PRO A 34 30.94 -19.97 15.07
C PRO A 34 32.13 -20.54 14.30
N GLU A 35 31.87 -21.37 13.28
CA GLU A 35 32.88 -21.98 12.42
C GLU A 35 33.46 -21.06 11.34
N TYR A 36 32.92 -19.82 11.23
CA TYR A 36 33.36 -18.83 10.23
C TYR A 36 34.00 -17.63 10.91
N ASP A 37 35.28 -17.41 10.66
CA ASP A 37 36.05 -16.31 11.23
C ASP A 37 35.70 -14.94 10.60
N ASP A 38 35.07 -14.93 9.41
CA ASP A 38 34.80 -13.74 8.61
C ASP A 38 33.35 -13.25 8.65
N VAL A 39 32.48 -13.83 9.49
CA VAL A 39 31.04 -13.51 9.60
C VAL A 39 30.81 -12.01 9.80
N GLU A 40 31.58 -11.37 10.66
CA GLU A 40 31.45 -9.92 10.93
C GLU A 40 31.73 -9.08 9.67
N GLN A 41 32.77 -9.44 8.92
CA GLN A 41 33.15 -8.76 7.70
C GLN A 41 32.13 -8.98 6.58
N VAL A 42 31.58 -10.20 6.47
CA VAL A 42 30.52 -10.55 5.52
C VAL A 42 29.24 -9.76 5.83
N PHE A 43 28.79 -9.72 7.09
CA PHE A 43 27.61 -8.94 7.49
C PHE A 43 27.80 -7.45 7.29
N LYS A 44 28.99 -6.93 7.64
CA LYS A 44 29.35 -5.54 7.34
C LYS A 44 29.19 -5.23 5.85
N SER A 45 29.74 -6.08 5.00
CA SER A 45 29.62 -5.92 3.54
C SER A 45 28.16 -6.00 3.06
N CYS A 46 27.36 -6.93 3.60
CA CYS A 46 25.95 -7.07 3.25
C CYS A 46 25.14 -5.82 3.63
N TYR A 47 25.35 -5.26 4.81
CA TYR A 47 24.67 -4.03 5.27
C TYR A 47 25.15 -2.79 4.53
N ASP A 48 26.44 -2.63 4.32
CA ASP A 48 27.01 -1.49 3.56
C ASP A 48 26.52 -1.51 2.11
N ASN A 49 26.40 -2.70 1.50
CA ASN A 49 25.89 -2.87 0.16
C ASN A 49 24.35 -2.73 0.06
N THR A 50 23.62 -2.91 1.15
CA THR A 50 22.15 -2.74 1.21
C THR A 50 21.79 -1.32 1.60
N SER A 51 22.62 -0.65 2.41
CA SER A 51 22.41 0.75 2.84
C SER A 51 22.68 1.77 1.75
N HIS A 52 23.49 1.37 0.78
CA HIS A 52 23.66 2.12 -0.46
C HIS A 52 22.79 1.41 -1.50
N PRO A 53 21.82 2.09 -2.14
CA PRO A 53 21.26 1.55 -3.36
C PRO A 53 22.47 1.37 -4.28
N GLN A 54 22.90 0.12 -4.46
CA GLN A 54 23.95 -0.15 -5.44
C GLN A 54 23.40 0.43 -6.74
N LYS A 55 24.04 1.50 -7.22
CA LYS A 55 24.04 1.76 -8.65
C LYS A 55 24.45 0.44 -9.25
N ALA A 56 23.48 -0.31 -9.76
CA ALA A 56 23.72 -1.57 -10.41
C ALA A 56 24.85 -1.30 -11.39
N LYS A 57 26.04 -1.84 -11.09
CA LYS A 57 27.18 -1.75 -11.99
C LYS A 57 26.76 -2.53 -13.20
N ALA A 58 26.34 -1.80 -14.22
CA ALA A 58 26.01 -2.35 -15.50
C ALA A 58 27.18 -3.16 -15.99
N GLU A 59 26.98 -4.43 -16.21
CA GLU A 59 27.74 -5.13 -17.24
C GLU A 59 27.54 -4.32 -18.52
N ASN A 60 28.58 -3.74 -19.07
CA ASN A 60 28.60 -2.83 -20.23
C ASN A 60 28.10 -1.37 -20.03
N GLY A 61 28.22 -0.77 -18.84
CA GLY A 61 28.03 0.68 -18.67
C GLY A 61 26.56 1.17 -18.79
N LYS A 62 25.58 0.29 -18.92
CA LYS A 62 24.15 0.64 -18.97
C LYS A 62 23.47 0.34 -17.63
N ILE A 63 22.80 1.33 -17.04
CA ILE A 63 21.95 1.12 -15.87
C ILE A 63 20.83 0.16 -16.27
N PRO A 64 20.63 -1.01 -15.60
CA PRO A 64 19.57 -1.92 -15.93
C PRO A 64 18.19 -1.26 -15.71
N TYR A 65 17.17 -1.75 -16.41
CA TYR A 65 15.80 -1.34 -16.13
C TYR A 65 15.35 -1.85 -14.77
N ALA A 66 14.61 -1.01 -14.07
CA ALA A 66 13.99 -1.39 -12.83
C ALA A 66 13.01 -2.55 -13.05
N THR A 67 13.05 -3.52 -12.16
CA THR A 67 12.08 -4.61 -12.12
C THR A 67 10.74 -4.11 -11.54
N VAL A 68 9.67 -4.88 -11.76
CA VAL A 68 8.35 -4.57 -11.19
C VAL A 68 8.40 -4.47 -9.67
N ASP A 69 9.17 -5.35 -9.00
CA ASP A 69 9.30 -5.33 -7.54
C ASP A 69 10.05 -4.07 -7.05
N GLU A 70 11.08 -3.63 -7.76
CA GLU A 70 11.76 -2.37 -7.44
C GLU A 70 10.87 -1.14 -7.62
N ILE A 71 9.95 -1.16 -8.61
CA ILE A 71 8.97 -0.10 -8.78
C ILE A 71 7.96 -0.10 -7.62
N LYS A 72 7.46 -1.27 -7.19
CA LYS A 72 6.57 -1.40 -6.05
C LYS A 72 7.24 -0.94 -4.75
N ASP A 73 8.46 -1.43 -4.48
CA ASP A 73 9.24 -1.04 -3.30
C ASP A 73 9.47 0.49 -3.25
N PHE A 74 9.72 1.10 -4.41
CA PHE A 74 9.84 2.56 -4.51
C PHE A 74 8.51 3.26 -4.20
N LEU A 75 7.41 2.83 -4.81
CA LEU A 75 6.10 3.42 -4.58
C LEU A 75 5.67 3.29 -3.13
N ASP A 76 5.85 2.12 -2.50
CA ASP A 76 5.52 1.87 -1.08
C ASP A 76 6.28 2.81 -0.14
N GLY A 77 7.50 3.19 -0.50
CA GLY A 77 8.32 4.13 0.28
C GLY A 77 7.97 5.60 0.09
N HIS A 78 7.25 5.98 -0.95
CA HIS A 78 7.05 7.37 -1.34
C HIS A 78 5.61 7.84 -1.40
N ILE A 79 4.65 6.93 -1.67
CA ILE A 79 3.27 7.30 -1.94
C ILE A 79 2.33 6.19 -1.50
N LYS A 80 1.22 6.56 -0.84
CA LYS A 80 0.13 5.64 -0.55
C LYS A 80 -0.95 5.78 -1.61
N LEU A 81 -1.32 4.69 -2.26
CA LEU A 81 -2.26 4.67 -3.38
C LEU A 81 -3.55 3.92 -3.01
N ARG A 82 -4.64 4.29 -3.65
CA ARG A 82 -5.90 3.54 -3.70
C ARG A 82 -6.66 3.82 -4.99
N PHE A 83 -7.47 2.88 -5.43
CA PHE A 83 -8.38 3.06 -6.56
C PHE A 83 -9.80 3.26 -6.05
N ASN A 84 -10.38 4.44 -6.25
CA ASN A 84 -11.73 4.76 -5.82
C ASN A 84 -12.75 4.17 -6.80
N LEU A 85 -13.52 3.17 -6.33
CA LEU A 85 -14.49 2.41 -7.14
C LEU A 85 -15.69 3.25 -7.59
N ILE A 86 -15.97 4.38 -6.92
CA ILE A 86 -17.11 5.24 -7.26
C ILE A 86 -16.73 6.27 -8.31
N THR A 87 -15.58 6.91 -8.14
CA THR A 87 -15.10 7.93 -9.08
C THR A 87 -14.31 7.35 -10.23
N LEU A 88 -13.94 6.05 -10.15
CA LEU A 88 -13.06 5.34 -11.09
C LEU A 88 -11.74 6.10 -11.30
N ARG A 89 -11.17 6.60 -10.20
CA ARG A 89 -9.93 7.35 -10.20
C ARG A 89 -8.92 6.78 -9.21
N TYR A 90 -7.65 6.82 -9.60
CA TYR A 90 -6.55 6.57 -8.68
C TYR A 90 -6.38 7.78 -7.77
N GLU A 91 -6.21 7.52 -6.49
CA GLU A 91 -6.01 8.52 -5.45
C GLU A 91 -4.71 8.24 -4.69
N TYR A 92 -4.08 9.29 -4.20
CA TYR A 92 -2.89 9.18 -3.36
C TYR A 92 -3.03 10.00 -2.08
N LEU A 93 -2.38 9.54 -1.03
CA LEU A 93 -2.36 10.22 0.26
C LEU A 93 -1.15 11.16 0.35
N LYS A 94 -1.43 12.44 0.57
CA LYS A 94 -0.43 13.44 0.97
C LYS A 94 -0.73 13.89 2.40
N ASP A 95 -1.39 14.99 2.57
CA ASP A 95 -2.06 15.48 3.78
C ASP A 95 -3.51 14.96 3.87
N LYS A 96 -4.12 14.74 2.73
CA LYS A 96 -5.43 14.10 2.50
C LYS A 96 -5.41 13.34 1.18
N TRP A 97 -6.41 12.48 0.97
CA TRP A 97 -6.58 11.78 -0.29
C TRP A 97 -6.89 12.75 -1.43
N ARG A 98 -6.14 12.63 -2.51
CA ARG A 98 -6.27 13.47 -3.72
C ARG A 98 -6.23 12.59 -4.95
N ILE A 99 -6.93 13.03 -6.00
CA ILE A 99 -6.87 12.35 -7.31
C ILE A 99 -5.43 12.43 -7.83
N LEU A 100 -4.91 11.28 -8.23
CA LEU A 100 -3.60 11.15 -8.86
C LEU A 100 -3.66 11.76 -10.27
N GLN A 101 -2.87 12.77 -10.52
CA GLN A 101 -2.76 13.45 -11.81
C GLN A 101 -1.46 13.09 -12.53
N ASP A 102 -1.40 13.34 -13.82
CA ASP A 102 -0.19 13.14 -14.63
C ASP A 102 1.04 13.86 -14.06
N ARG A 103 0.83 15.03 -13.46
CA ARG A 103 1.88 15.78 -12.80
C ARG A 103 2.48 15.01 -11.61
N ASP A 104 1.64 14.36 -10.83
CA ASP A 104 2.06 13.60 -9.66
C ASP A 104 2.82 12.34 -10.10
N LEU A 105 2.32 11.66 -11.13
CA LEU A 105 3.00 10.52 -11.78
C LEU A 105 4.36 10.93 -12.33
N ASN A 106 4.45 12.07 -13.03
CA ASN A 106 5.71 12.59 -13.56
C ASN A 106 6.71 12.88 -12.44
N THR A 107 6.23 13.35 -11.29
CA THR A 107 7.07 13.59 -10.12
C THR A 107 7.63 12.27 -9.57
N GLN A 108 6.80 11.24 -9.41
CA GLN A 108 7.25 9.93 -8.92
C GLN A 108 8.22 9.28 -9.91
N TRP A 109 7.88 9.29 -11.20
CA TRP A 109 8.76 8.78 -12.25
C TRP A 109 10.12 9.51 -12.25
N SER A 110 10.13 10.84 -12.17
CA SER A 110 11.35 11.64 -12.12
C SER A 110 12.21 11.29 -10.90
N ASN A 111 11.58 11.15 -9.72
CA ASN A 111 12.29 10.79 -8.49
C ASN A 111 12.91 9.38 -8.59
N MET A 112 12.18 8.41 -9.09
CA MET A 112 12.72 7.06 -9.29
C MET A 112 13.83 7.03 -10.32
N SER A 113 13.72 7.84 -11.38
CA SER A 113 14.72 7.93 -12.46
C SER A 113 16.10 8.47 -12.00
N LEU A 114 16.16 9.06 -10.79
CA LEU A 114 17.44 9.45 -10.18
C LEU A 114 18.27 8.25 -9.70
N THR A 115 17.62 7.14 -9.39
CA THR A 115 18.25 5.94 -8.78
C THR A 115 18.23 4.72 -9.68
N ALA A 116 17.24 4.59 -10.56
CA ALA A 116 17.05 3.44 -11.44
C ALA A 116 16.58 3.89 -12.84
N ARG A 117 16.83 3.06 -13.85
CA ARG A 117 16.25 3.28 -15.18
C ARG A 117 14.84 2.71 -15.19
N VAL A 118 13.83 3.56 -15.31
CA VAL A 118 12.42 3.18 -15.32
C VAL A 118 11.69 3.89 -16.45
N SER A 119 10.82 3.19 -17.16
CA SER A 119 9.91 3.84 -18.09
C SER A 119 8.68 4.36 -17.34
N LYS A 120 8.12 5.48 -17.80
CA LYS A 120 6.85 5.98 -17.24
C LYS A 120 5.72 4.97 -17.43
N SER A 121 5.72 4.25 -18.57
CA SER A 121 4.73 3.23 -18.86
C SER A 121 4.77 2.08 -17.85
N ASP A 122 5.96 1.60 -17.47
CA ASP A 122 6.08 0.51 -16.50
C ASP A 122 5.55 0.93 -15.13
N MET A 123 5.85 2.17 -14.71
CA MET A 123 5.30 2.71 -13.45
C MET A 123 3.77 2.82 -13.50
N ILE A 124 3.19 3.29 -14.61
CA ILE A 124 1.74 3.37 -14.80
C ILE A 124 1.13 1.98 -14.77
N ASN A 125 1.70 1.00 -15.48
CA ASN A 125 1.21 -0.37 -15.49
C ASN A 125 1.19 -1.00 -14.10
N VAL A 126 2.18 -0.70 -13.26
CA VAL A 126 2.18 -1.15 -11.85
C VAL A 126 1.05 -0.48 -11.06
N ILE A 127 0.88 0.83 -11.20
CA ILE A 127 -0.18 1.58 -10.49
C ILE A 127 -1.58 1.12 -10.93
N GLU A 128 -1.76 0.81 -12.21
CA GLU A 128 -3.03 0.37 -12.79
C GLU A 128 -3.30 -1.13 -12.65
N SER A 129 -2.42 -1.85 -11.95
CA SER A 129 -2.59 -3.27 -11.62
C SER A 129 -3.25 -3.47 -10.24
N ASP A 130 -3.40 -4.73 -9.84
CA ASP A 130 -3.85 -5.13 -8.50
C ASP A 130 -2.93 -4.66 -7.36
N TYR A 131 -1.80 -4.04 -7.67
CA TYR A 131 -0.94 -3.39 -6.70
C TYR A 131 -1.66 -2.25 -5.95
N THR A 132 -2.52 -1.49 -6.64
CA THR A 132 -3.28 -0.41 -6.03
C THR A 132 -4.59 -0.95 -5.46
N PRO A 133 -4.79 -0.94 -4.13
CA PRO A 133 -5.97 -1.54 -3.50
C PRO A 133 -7.24 -0.78 -3.88
N PRO A 134 -8.35 -1.49 -4.14
CA PRO A 134 -9.65 -0.88 -4.37
C PRO A 134 -10.17 -0.24 -3.08
N TYR A 135 -10.87 0.87 -3.22
CA TYR A 135 -11.51 1.60 -2.13
C TYR A 135 -12.93 2.00 -2.49
N ASN A 136 -13.88 1.57 -1.68
CA ASN A 136 -15.27 1.98 -1.80
C ASN A 136 -15.62 2.92 -0.63
N PRO A 137 -15.83 4.23 -0.86
CA PRO A 137 -16.11 5.18 0.21
C PRO A 137 -17.46 4.90 0.92
N PHE A 138 -18.42 4.29 0.23
CA PHE A 138 -19.70 3.93 0.86
C PHE A 138 -19.54 2.75 1.80
N THR A 139 -18.85 1.69 1.37
CA THR A 139 -18.57 0.53 2.21
C THR A 139 -17.76 0.96 3.44
N ASP A 140 -16.70 1.73 3.24
CA ASP A 140 -15.86 2.24 4.32
C ASP A 140 -16.67 3.08 5.32
N TYR A 141 -17.53 3.96 4.83
CA TYR A 141 -18.41 4.76 5.69
C TYR A 141 -19.40 3.89 6.47
N LEU A 142 -20.08 2.95 5.81
CA LEU A 142 -21.10 2.12 6.43
C LEU A 142 -20.50 1.15 7.47
N GLU A 143 -19.34 0.57 7.18
CA GLU A 143 -18.65 -0.35 8.10
C GLU A 143 -18.12 0.37 9.36
N ASN A 144 -17.82 1.65 9.25
CA ASN A 144 -17.34 2.47 10.37
C ASN A 144 -18.46 3.15 11.16
N LEU A 145 -19.74 2.96 10.77
CA LEU A 145 -20.85 3.46 11.57
C LEU A 145 -20.96 2.71 12.90
N PRO A 146 -21.27 3.42 13.99
CA PRO A 146 -21.56 2.74 15.27
C PRO A 146 -22.78 1.82 15.09
N PRO A 147 -22.74 0.61 15.68
CA PRO A 147 -23.88 -0.32 15.59
C PRO A 147 -25.10 0.30 16.26
N TRP A 148 -26.25 0.22 15.57
CA TRP A 148 -27.54 0.64 16.15
C TRP A 148 -27.92 -0.24 17.36
N GLN A 149 -28.33 0.40 18.45
CA GLN A 149 -28.74 -0.28 19.66
C GLN A 149 -30.25 -0.11 19.89
N LYS A 150 -30.85 -1.10 20.51
CA LYS A 150 -32.29 -1.01 20.90
C LYS A 150 -32.50 0.13 21.88
N GLY A 151 -33.22 1.15 21.45
CA GLY A 151 -33.44 2.39 22.21
C GLY A 151 -32.83 3.61 21.55
N ASP A 152 -32.01 3.43 20.53
CA ASP A 152 -31.52 4.54 19.70
C ASP A 152 -32.69 5.16 18.93
N LYS A 153 -32.56 6.41 18.63
CA LYS A 153 -33.55 7.22 17.91
C LYS A 153 -33.78 6.67 16.51
N ASP A 154 -35.06 6.44 16.14
CA ASP A 154 -35.40 6.04 14.76
C ASP A 154 -35.49 7.26 13.84
N TYR A 155 -34.37 7.63 13.27
CA TYR A 155 -34.27 8.77 12.37
C TYR A 155 -35.06 8.57 11.06
N ILE A 156 -35.32 7.31 10.64
CA ILE A 156 -36.14 7.04 9.44
C ILE A 156 -37.58 7.35 9.74
N ALA A 157 -38.10 6.98 10.94
CA ALA A 157 -39.44 7.31 11.37
C ALA A 157 -39.63 8.84 11.50
N GLU A 158 -38.66 9.55 12.04
CA GLU A 158 -38.68 11.03 12.09
C GLU A 158 -38.70 11.66 10.70
N LEU A 159 -37.83 11.19 9.79
CA LEU A 159 -37.86 11.66 8.42
C LEU A 159 -39.18 11.40 7.75
N ALA A 160 -39.76 10.20 7.92
CA ALA A 160 -41.08 9.86 7.40
C ALA A 160 -42.18 10.78 7.93
N ALA A 161 -42.11 11.18 9.20
CA ALA A 161 -43.07 12.08 9.84
C ALA A 161 -43.03 13.52 9.31
N THR A 162 -41.90 13.96 8.70
CA THR A 162 -41.83 15.28 8.08
C THR A 162 -42.53 15.38 6.73
N VAL A 163 -42.83 14.24 6.10
CA VAL A 163 -43.46 14.19 4.78
C VAL A 163 -44.99 14.30 4.93
N LYS A 164 -45.58 15.31 4.32
CA LYS A 164 -47.05 15.49 4.27
C LYS A 164 -47.67 14.52 3.25
N LEU A 165 -48.30 13.47 3.72
CA LEU A 165 -48.96 12.47 2.88
C LEU A 165 -50.42 12.84 2.63
N LYS A 166 -50.88 12.76 1.38
CA LYS A 166 -52.29 12.98 1.02
C LYS A 166 -53.02 11.63 1.04
N GLY A 167 -53.79 11.40 2.07
CA GLY A 167 -54.69 10.21 2.17
C GLY A 167 -54.04 8.90 2.56
N THR A 168 -52.73 8.87 2.88
CA THR A 168 -52.00 7.67 3.28
C THR A 168 -51.55 7.79 4.73
N PRO A 169 -51.79 6.78 5.59
CA PRO A 169 -51.24 6.76 6.94
C PRO A 169 -49.71 6.81 6.96
N VAL A 170 -49.13 7.45 7.98
CA VAL A 170 -47.66 7.62 8.11
C VAL A 170 -46.94 6.28 8.27
N MET A 171 -47.49 5.31 8.99
CA MET A 171 -46.84 4.02 9.25
C MET A 171 -46.56 3.19 7.99
N PRO A 172 -47.49 2.95 7.07
CA PRO A 172 -47.19 2.27 5.80
C PRO A 172 -46.15 2.98 4.97
N PHE A 173 -46.13 4.32 5.00
CA PHE A 173 -45.12 5.10 4.31
C PHE A 173 -43.70 4.94 4.93
N CYS A 174 -43.62 4.94 6.26
CA CYS A 174 -42.38 4.72 6.99
C CYS A 174 -41.77 3.35 6.66
N GLU A 175 -42.60 2.30 6.63
CA GLU A 175 -42.17 0.96 6.26
C GLU A 175 -41.67 0.90 4.79
N ALA A 176 -42.40 1.52 3.87
CA ALA A 176 -42.02 1.57 2.47
C ALA A 176 -40.69 2.35 2.29
N LEU A 177 -40.55 3.49 2.97
CA LEU A 177 -39.32 4.30 2.95
C LEU A 177 -38.13 3.49 3.49
N ARG A 178 -38.30 2.75 4.59
CA ARG A 178 -37.27 1.90 5.16
C ARG A 178 -36.84 0.80 4.18
N LYS A 179 -37.78 0.09 3.57
CA LYS A 179 -37.48 -0.93 2.54
C LYS A 179 -36.76 -0.32 1.33
N TRP A 180 -37.16 0.86 0.90
CA TRP A 180 -36.55 1.56 -0.22
C TRP A 180 -35.08 1.96 0.10
N LEU A 181 -34.84 2.51 1.30
CA LEU A 181 -33.48 2.86 1.73
C LEU A 181 -32.59 1.65 1.83
N VAL A 182 -33.09 0.52 2.39
CA VAL A 182 -32.33 -0.73 2.46
C VAL A 182 -31.99 -1.24 1.05
N ALA A 183 -32.96 -1.25 0.14
CA ALA A 183 -32.73 -1.69 -1.24
C ALA A 183 -31.72 -0.80 -1.98
N MET A 184 -31.72 0.51 -1.73
CA MET A 184 -30.78 1.45 -2.31
C MET A 184 -29.33 1.21 -1.87
N ILE A 185 -29.14 0.75 -0.62
CA ILE A 185 -27.79 0.48 -0.07
C ILE A 185 -27.31 -0.92 -0.43
N ALA A 186 -28.23 -1.89 -0.54
CA ALA A 186 -27.90 -3.29 -0.81
C ALA A 186 -27.73 -3.62 -2.30
N GLY A 187 -28.15 -2.74 -3.21
CA GLY A 187 -28.01 -2.90 -4.67
C GLY A 187 -26.78 -2.28 -5.21
#